data_89105ba2d36a3f0e8147b8d9bdc4595c
#
_entry.id   89105ba2d36a3f0e8147b8d9bdc4595c
#
_cell.length_a   1.000
_cell.length_b   1.000
_cell.length_c   1.000
_cell.angle_alpha   90.00
_cell.angle_beta   90.00
_cell.angle_gamma   90.00
#
_symmetry.space_group_name_H-M   'P 1'
#
loop_
_entity.id
_entity.type
_entity.pdbx_description
1 polymer ?
#
loop_
_entity_poly.entity_id
_entity_poly.type
_entity_poly.pdbx_seq_one_letter_code
_entity_poly.pdbx_strand_id
1 'polypeptide(L)'
;MAELIDPWASFSLDYDKLVNQFGIGKISDIIDDIKSPQRLMKRGVIFGHREFNEINNLINQNKDFAVVTGMMPSGQMHIGHKMVVDQLKWYQQKGAMLSLPIADLESYAARGMSFEKGREIAVDEYLTNWIALGLDLEKDNVNVYLQSQNKSLLDLAFKASSKTNFNQLRAIYGFTPSTNIAHVQAPLVQVADILLPQIEEFGGPKKVVVPVGIDQDPHIRLTRDIAQKLHEDLGFLTPASTYHRFLTGLTGDKMSSSKPATAIYLNDEIKDAVKKVKAAKTGGRESLKEQQELGGEVDKCVIYEMLLYHFIDDDEELEKIRTDCLNGTLRCGDCKVRTAQLMEEFMADLKEKQVEAREIAKTLI
;
A
#
# COMPACT_ATOMS: atom_id res chain seq x y z
N MET A 1 -19.63 -19.22 8.85
CA MET A 1 -18.60 -18.53 9.63
C MET A 1 -17.89 -17.64 8.64
N ALA A 2 -17.81 -16.30 8.90
CA ALA A 2 -17.05 -15.40 8.04
C ALA A 2 -15.57 -15.82 8.09
N GLU A 3 -14.94 -15.99 6.93
CA GLU A 3 -13.50 -16.17 6.87
C GLU A 3 -12.84 -14.95 7.52
N LEU A 4 -12.12 -15.17 8.62
CA LEU A 4 -11.29 -14.12 9.23
C LEU A 4 -10.19 -13.75 8.24
N ILE A 5 -10.13 -12.49 7.83
CA ILE A 5 -8.96 -11.98 7.12
C ILE A 5 -7.85 -11.84 8.17
N ASP A 6 -6.83 -12.68 8.05
CA ASP A 6 -5.61 -12.54 8.83
C ASP A 6 -4.73 -11.46 8.16
N PRO A 7 -4.46 -10.32 8.81
CA PRO A 7 -3.62 -9.25 8.26
C PRO A 7 -2.21 -9.71 7.85
N TRP A 8 -1.77 -10.86 8.36
CA TRP A 8 -0.44 -11.43 8.08
C TRP A 8 -0.45 -12.64 7.14
N ALA A 9 -1.64 -13.09 6.67
CA ALA A 9 -1.74 -14.25 5.77
C ALA A 9 -1.61 -13.86 4.29
N SER A 10 -1.06 -14.78 3.48
CA SER A 10 -0.97 -14.65 2.03
C SER A 10 -1.94 -15.63 1.35
N PHE A 11 -3.09 -15.13 0.86
CA PHE A 11 -4.07 -15.92 0.13
C PHE A 11 -4.34 -15.33 -1.26
N SER A 12 -4.78 -16.18 -2.20
CA SER A 12 -5.46 -15.71 -3.40
C SER A 12 -6.87 -15.23 -3.00
N LEU A 13 -7.09 -13.92 -3.04
CA LEU A 13 -8.32 -13.30 -2.55
C LEU A 13 -9.35 -13.16 -3.68
N ASP A 14 -10.59 -13.57 -3.43
CA ASP A 14 -11.75 -13.18 -4.22
C ASP A 14 -12.25 -11.81 -3.75
N TYR A 15 -11.80 -10.76 -4.43
CA TYR A 15 -12.08 -9.37 -4.06
C TYR A 15 -13.57 -9.01 -4.11
N ASP A 16 -14.35 -9.58 -5.04
CA ASP A 16 -15.80 -9.34 -5.12
C ASP A 16 -16.54 -9.95 -3.92
N LYS A 17 -16.15 -11.16 -3.51
CA LYS A 17 -16.67 -11.79 -2.30
C LYS A 17 -16.35 -10.95 -1.06
N LEU A 18 -15.12 -10.42 -0.95
CA LEU A 18 -14.70 -9.60 0.17
C LEU A 18 -15.46 -8.27 0.26
N VAL A 19 -15.67 -7.60 -0.87
CA VAL A 19 -16.47 -6.36 -0.95
C VAL A 19 -17.86 -6.59 -0.36
N ASN A 20 -18.55 -7.65 -0.79
CA ASN A 20 -19.89 -7.97 -0.31
C ASN A 20 -19.90 -8.40 1.17
N GLN A 21 -18.91 -9.19 1.60
CA GLN A 21 -18.85 -9.74 2.96
C GLN A 21 -18.55 -8.68 4.01
N PHE A 22 -17.72 -7.69 3.67
CA PHE A 22 -17.27 -6.65 4.60
C PHE A 22 -18.00 -5.31 4.48
N GLY A 23 -18.97 -5.20 3.60
CA GLY A 23 -19.73 -3.96 3.38
C GLY A 23 -18.84 -2.81 2.88
N ILE A 24 -17.91 -3.12 1.96
CA ILE A 24 -17.01 -2.19 1.31
C ILE A 24 -17.71 -1.65 0.07
N GLY A 25 -17.71 -0.32 -0.13
CA GLY A 25 -18.19 0.30 -1.36
C GLY A 25 -17.25 0.02 -2.52
N LYS A 26 -17.74 -0.09 -3.75
CA LYS A 26 -16.89 -0.24 -4.95
C LYS A 26 -16.45 1.14 -5.45
N ILE A 27 -15.18 1.27 -5.81
CA ILE A 27 -14.67 2.49 -6.48
C ILE A 27 -15.37 2.71 -7.81
N SER A 28 -15.71 1.63 -8.53
CA SER A 28 -16.46 1.72 -9.79
C SER A 28 -17.79 2.46 -9.68
N ASP A 29 -18.43 2.42 -8.51
CA ASP A 29 -19.75 3.05 -8.32
C ASP A 29 -19.66 4.57 -8.14
N ILE A 30 -18.46 5.10 -7.87
CA ILE A 30 -18.20 6.53 -7.64
C ILE A 30 -17.12 7.11 -8.56
N ILE A 31 -16.59 6.33 -9.51
CA ILE A 31 -15.43 6.72 -10.32
C ILE A 31 -15.69 7.97 -11.16
N ASP A 32 -16.90 8.12 -11.66
CA ASP A 32 -17.31 9.25 -12.51
C ASP A 32 -17.42 10.57 -11.73
N ASP A 33 -17.58 10.49 -10.40
CA ASP A 33 -17.62 11.64 -9.51
C ASP A 33 -16.22 12.13 -9.11
N ILE A 34 -15.16 11.34 -9.40
CA ILE A 34 -13.79 11.67 -9.02
C ILE A 34 -13.10 12.50 -10.12
N LYS A 35 -12.81 13.77 -9.83
CA LYS A 35 -12.07 14.62 -10.76
C LYS A 35 -10.62 14.13 -10.91
N SER A 36 -10.26 13.73 -12.14
CA SER A 36 -8.92 13.19 -12.45
C SER A 36 -8.56 12.04 -11.50
N PRO A 37 -9.31 10.92 -11.56
CA PRO A 37 -9.05 9.78 -10.69
C PRO A 37 -7.65 9.22 -10.94
N GLN A 38 -7.07 8.65 -9.89
CA GLN A 38 -5.80 7.98 -9.97
C GLN A 38 -5.89 6.79 -10.96
N ARG A 39 -4.85 6.60 -11.77
CA ARG A 39 -4.82 5.57 -12.84
C ARG A 39 -5.28 4.19 -12.37
N LEU A 40 -4.82 3.75 -11.18
CA LEU A 40 -5.16 2.44 -10.63
C LEU A 40 -6.63 2.34 -10.15
N MET A 41 -7.30 3.48 -9.87
CA MET A 41 -8.75 3.51 -9.65
C MET A 41 -9.50 3.18 -10.95
N LYS A 42 -9.15 3.84 -12.06
CA LYS A 42 -9.72 3.57 -13.39
C LYS A 42 -9.56 2.12 -13.82
N ARG A 43 -8.42 1.52 -13.49
CA ARG A 43 -8.05 0.15 -13.84
C ARG A 43 -8.58 -0.91 -12.88
N GLY A 44 -9.36 -0.54 -11.86
CA GLY A 44 -9.93 -1.47 -10.88
C GLY A 44 -8.88 -2.15 -9.96
N VAL A 45 -7.66 -1.62 -9.91
CA VAL A 45 -6.63 -2.05 -8.96
C VAL A 45 -6.94 -1.52 -7.56
N ILE A 46 -7.30 -0.24 -7.47
CA ILE A 46 -7.96 0.31 -6.28
C ILE A 46 -9.46 0.06 -6.51
N PHE A 47 -9.97 -0.97 -5.85
CA PHE A 47 -11.28 -1.54 -6.16
C PHE A 47 -12.38 -1.19 -5.17
N GLY A 48 -12.00 -0.90 -3.93
CA GLY A 48 -12.97 -0.72 -2.85
C GLY A 48 -12.68 0.49 -1.96
N HIS A 49 -13.68 0.91 -1.17
CA HIS A 49 -13.54 2.01 -0.24
C HIS A 49 -14.51 1.95 0.94
N ARG A 50 -14.14 2.66 2.02
CA ARG A 50 -15.08 3.10 3.08
C ARG A 50 -15.12 4.61 3.12
N GLU A 51 -16.29 5.20 2.89
CA GLU A 51 -16.52 6.65 2.96
C GLU A 51 -15.58 7.52 2.10
N PHE A 52 -15.01 6.97 1.02
CA PHE A 52 -14.13 7.75 0.14
C PHE A 52 -14.87 8.90 -0.58
N ASN A 53 -16.18 8.78 -0.77
CA ASN A 53 -17.03 9.85 -1.28
C ASN A 53 -16.91 11.14 -0.44
N GLU A 54 -16.71 11.05 0.88
CA GLU A 54 -16.49 12.22 1.73
C GLU A 54 -15.12 12.88 1.44
N ILE A 55 -14.08 12.09 1.27
CA ILE A 55 -12.75 12.56 0.85
C ILE A 55 -12.82 13.22 -0.53
N ASN A 56 -13.50 12.58 -1.49
CA ASN A 56 -13.68 13.12 -2.84
C ASN A 56 -14.41 14.47 -2.81
N ASN A 57 -15.41 14.63 -1.95
CA ASN A 57 -16.09 15.91 -1.75
C ASN A 57 -15.13 17.00 -1.21
N LEU A 58 -14.24 16.66 -0.27
CA LEU A 58 -13.24 17.60 0.24
C LEU A 58 -12.24 17.99 -0.86
N ILE A 59 -11.74 17.01 -1.64
CA ILE A 59 -10.89 17.27 -2.81
C ILE A 59 -11.56 18.21 -3.80
N ASN A 60 -12.83 17.96 -4.14
CA ASN A 60 -13.60 18.78 -5.09
C ASN A 60 -13.83 20.21 -4.60
N GLN A 61 -13.84 20.42 -3.27
CA GLN A 61 -14.05 21.71 -2.62
C GLN A 61 -12.72 22.39 -2.23
N ASN A 62 -11.56 21.78 -2.52
CA ASN A 62 -10.22 22.22 -2.07
C ASN A 62 -10.17 22.45 -0.54
N LYS A 63 -10.79 21.54 0.22
CA LYS A 63 -10.78 21.53 1.68
C LYS A 63 -9.72 20.57 2.23
N ASP A 64 -9.28 20.85 3.45
CA ASP A 64 -8.28 20.06 4.15
C ASP A 64 -8.74 18.64 4.45
N PHE A 65 -7.85 17.70 4.22
CA PHE A 65 -7.94 16.31 4.64
C PHE A 65 -6.53 15.73 4.81
N ALA A 66 -6.44 14.59 5.46
CA ALA A 66 -5.17 13.92 5.65
C ALA A 66 -5.17 12.51 5.05
N VAL A 67 -3.98 12.07 4.70
CA VAL A 67 -3.69 10.69 4.27
C VAL A 67 -2.69 10.07 5.24
N VAL A 68 -2.99 8.87 5.72
CA VAL A 68 -2.08 8.11 6.58
C VAL A 68 -1.69 6.83 5.89
N THR A 69 -0.41 6.61 5.76
CA THR A 69 0.16 5.31 5.35
C THR A 69 1.50 5.13 6.03
N GLY A 70 1.62 4.05 6.78
CA GLY A 70 2.84 3.66 7.47
C GLY A 70 3.54 2.49 6.81
N MET A 71 4.82 2.35 7.10
CA MET A 71 5.61 1.20 6.69
C MET A 71 6.35 0.62 7.89
N MET A 72 6.23 -0.69 8.07
CA MET A 72 7.04 -1.40 9.07
C MET A 72 8.44 -1.65 8.50
N PRO A 73 9.51 -1.12 9.12
CA PRO A 73 10.88 -1.30 8.65
C PRO A 73 11.34 -2.75 8.90
N SER A 74 10.94 -3.65 8.02
CA SER A 74 11.15 -5.10 8.20
C SER A 74 11.97 -5.76 7.10
N GLY A 75 12.42 -5.00 6.10
CA GLY A 75 13.19 -5.51 4.96
C GLY A 75 13.19 -4.54 3.80
N GLN A 76 13.58 -5.03 2.63
CA GLN A 76 13.71 -4.23 1.42
C GLN A 76 12.35 -3.88 0.80
N MET A 77 12.24 -2.67 0.25
CA MET A 77 11.12 -2.30 -0.60
C MET A 77 11.16 -3.05 -1.93
N HIS A 78 10.03 -3.60 -2.33
CA HIS A 78 9.84 -4.20 -3.65
C HIS A 78 8.88 -3.35 -4.51
N ILE A 79 8.83 -3.64 -5.81
CA ILE A 79 8.03 -2.89 -6.78
C ILE A 79 6.53 -2.82 -6.41
N GLY A 80 5.99 -3.77 -5.67
CA GLY A 80 4.62 -3.71 -5.16
C GLY A 80 4.37 -2.52 -4.24
N HIS A 81 5.37 -2.05 -3.49
CA HIS A 81 5.25 -0.86 -2.65
C HIS A 81 5.20 0.44 -3.46
N LYS A 82 5.76 0.45 -4.69
CA LYS A 82 5.64 1.61 -5.60
C LYS A 82 4.19 2.01 -5.82
N MET A 83 3.27 1.04 -5.89
CA MET A 83 1.84 1.32 -6.04
C MET A 83 1.27 2.18 -4.89
N VAL A 84 1.75 1.97 -3.66
CA VAL A 84 1.35 2.80 -2.51
C VAL A 84 1.92 4.21 -2.65
N VAL A 85 3.20 4.33 -3.06
CA VAL A 85 3.83 5.64 -3.31
C VAL A 85 3.11 6.41 -4.43
N ASP A 86 2.71 5.74 -5.52
CA ASP A 86 1.94 6.36 -6.60
C ASP A 86 0.57 6.88 -6.12
N GLN A 87 -0.07 6.20 -5.15
CA GLN A 87 -1.28 6.70 -4.49
C GLN A 87 -0.98 7.94 -3.64
N LEU A 88 0.08 7.89 -2.82
CA LEU A 88 0.48 9.04 -1.98
C LEU A 88 0.80 10.28 -2.81
N LYS A 89 1.50 10.12 -3.94
CA LYS A 89 1.77 11.22 -4.89
C LYS A 89 0.48 11.85 -5.41
N TRP A 90 -0.50 11.02 -5.78
CA TRP A 90 -1.79 11.52 -6.23
C TRP A 90 -2.51 12.32 -5.13
N TYR A 91 -2.52 11.83 -3.90
CA TYR A 91 -3.10 12.55 -2.76
C TYR A 91 -2.34 13.85 -2.45
N GLN A 92 -1.01 13.82 -2.52
CA GLN A 92 -0.18 15.01 -2.34
C GLN A 92 -0.49 16.08 -3.39
N GLN A 93 -0.70 15.68 -4.65
CA GLN A 93 -1.14 16.58 -5.72
C GLN A 93 -2.56 17.14 -5.49
N LYS A 94 -3.40 16.45 -4.73
CA LYS A 94 -4.73 16.92 -4.32
C LYS A 94 -4.73 17.78 -3.05
N GLY A 95 -3.55 18.11 -2.52
CA GLY A 95 -3.39 19.00 -1.37
C GLY A 95 -3.51 18.31 -0.01
N ALA A 96 -3.51 16.98 0.04
CA ALA A 96 -3.57 16.23 1.29
C ALA A 96 -2.41 16.56 2.24
N MET A 97 -2.68 16.63 3.53
CA MET A 97 -1.64 16.44 4.54
C MET A 97 -1.23 14.97 4.53
N LEU A 98 0.07 14.67 4.40
CA LEU A 98 0.59 13.31 4.52
C LEU A 98 1.12 13.04 5.91
N SER A 99 0.67 11.97 6.56
CA SER A 99 1.19 11.47 7.82
C SER A 99 1.76 10.07 7.59
N LEU A 100 3.08 9.96 7.72
CA LEU A 100 3.87 8.82 7.26
C LEU A 100 4.64 8.19 8.41
N PRO A 101 3.98 7.39 9.28
CA PRO A 101 4.63 6.68 10.38
C PRO A 101 5.62 5.63 9.88
N ILE A 102 6.80 5.61 10.47
CA ILE A 102 7.72 4.49 10.44
C ILE A 102 7.42 3.62 11.65
N ALA A 103 6.87 2.44 11.40
CA ALA A 103 6.34 1.54 12.43
C ALA A 103 7.46 0.72 13.10
N ASP A 104 8.40 1.40 13.74
CA ASP A 104 9.54 0.80 14.44
C ASP A 104 9.13 0.09 15.75
N LEU A 105 8.08 0.57 16.44
CA LEU A 105 7.48 -0.12 17.59
C LEU A 105 6.89 -1.47 17.20
N GLU A 106 6.17 -1.54 16.09
CA GLU A 106 5.61 -2.78 15.57
C GLU A 106 6.72 -3.74 15.13
N SER A 107 7.75 -3.23 14.44
CA SER A 107 8.91 -4.01 14.02
C SER A 107 9.63 -4.63 15.19
N TYR A 108 9.82 -3.87 16.28
CA TYR A 108 10.37 -4.38 17.53
C TYR A 108 9.49 -5.46 18.16
N ALA A 109 8.19 -5.18 18.30
CA ALA A 109 7.24 -6.08 18.97
C ALA A 109 7.04 -7.42 18.24
N ALA A 110 6.95 -7.37 16.89
CA ALA A 110 6.61 -8.52 16.06
C ALA A 110 7.85 -9.30 15.57
N ARG A 111 9.02 -8.63 15.44
CA ARG A 111 10.23 -9.21 14.82
C ARG A 111 11.49 -9.12 15.66
N GLY A 112 11.44 -8.45 16.83
CA GLY A 112 12.60 -8.25 17.70
C GLY A 112 13.69 -7.36 17.09
N MET A 113 13.32 -6.52 16.08
CA MET A 113 14.28 -5.61 15.44
C MET A 113 14.60 -4.43 16.36
N SER A 114 15.89 -4.10 16.54
CA SER A 114 16.27 -2.95 17.34
C SER A 114 15.82 -1.63 16.68
N PHE A 115 15.60 -0.60 17.49
CA PHE A 115 15.19 0.72 16.98
C PHE A 115 16.23 1.33 16.05
N GLU A 116 17.53 1.16 16.36
CA GLU A 116 18.63 1.63 15.52
C GLU A 116 18.59 0.98 14.15
N LYS A 117 18.41 -0.35 14.11
CA LYS A 117 18.32 -1.09 12.84
C LYS A 117 17.06 -0.75 12.08
N GLY A 118 15.94 -0.56 12.77
CA GLY A 118 14.69 -0.08 12.19
C GLY A 118 14.87 1.29 11.53
N ARG A 119 15.55 2.22 12.18
CA ARG A 119 15.86 3.54 11.64
C ARG A 119 16.78 3.48 10.41
N GLU A 120 17.84 2.68 10.43
CA GLU A 120 18.71 2.48 9.26
C GLU A 120 17.90 1.99 8.06
N ILE A 121 17.07 0.96 8.24
CA ILE A 121 16.21 0.42 7.18
C ILE A 121 15.20 1.46 6.72
N ALA A 122 14.62 2.25 7.63
CA ALA A 122 13.69 3.31 7.27
C ALA A 122 14.34 4.34 6.33
N VAL A 123 15.55 4.79 6.64
CA VAL A 123 16.30 5.74 5.80
C VAL A 123 16.70 5.10 4.48
N ASP A 124 17.36 3.94 4.52
CA ASP A 124 17.99 3.35 3.34
C ASP A 124 17.00 2.72 2.35
N GLU A 125 15.90 2.15 2.86
CA GLU A 125 14.95 1.40 2.04
C GLU A 125 13.64 2.15 1.80
N TYR A 126 13.09 2.85 2.80
CA TYR A 126 11.75 3.43 2.66
C TYR A 126 11.81 4.91 2.25
N LEU A 127 12.41 5.77 3.04
CA LEU A 127 12.44 7.21 2.75
C LEU A 127 13.20 7.51 1.48
N THR A 128 14.37 6.89 1.28
CA THR A 128 15.16 7.03 0.05
C THR A 128 14.32 6.64 -1.18
N ASN A 129 13.63 5.49 -1.13
CA ASN A 129 12.81 5.06 -2.26
C ASN A 129 11.55 5.89 -2.45
N TRP A 130 10.91 6.38 -1.38
CA TRP A 130 9.75 7.26 -1.50
C TRP A 130 10.11 8.57 -2.23
N ILE A 131 11.23 9.19 -1.82
CA ILE A 131 11.74 10.41 -2.48
C ILE A 131 12.14 10.12 -3.93
N ALA A 132 12.92 9.06 -4.17
CA ALA A 132 13.36 8.69 -5.52
C ALA A 132 12.19 8.36 -6.47
N LEU A 133 11.08 7.82 -5.94
CA LEU A 133 9.83 7.60 -6.68
C LEU A 133 9.03 8.90 -6.89
N GLY A 134 9.49 10.02 -6.35
CA GLY A 134 8.95 11.35 -6.57
C GLY A 134 7.90 11.82 -5.56
N LEU A 135 7.90 11.26 -4.34
CA LEU A 135 7.15 11.82 -3.23
C LEU A 135 7.99 12.93 -2.58
N ASP A 136 7.41 14.11 -2.46
CA ASP A 136 8.09 15.26 -1.85
C ASP A 136 7.85 15.24 -0.34
N LEU A 137 8.87 14.80 0.41
CA LEU A 137 8.82 14.67 1.86
C LEU A 137 9.24 15.92 2.63
N GLU A 138 9.75 16.95 1.93
CA GLU A 138 10.19 18.21 2.53
C GLU A 138 9.08 19.27 2.62
N LYS A 139 7.87 18.96 2.11
CA LYS A 139 6.72 19.88 2.19
C LYS A 139 6.23 20.07 3.63
N ASP A 140 5.82 21.28 3.96
CA ASP A 140 5.28 21.65 5.29
C ASP A 140 4.08 20.82 5.72
N ASN A 141 3.30 20.27 4.76
CA ASN A 141 2.15 19.44 5.03
C ASN A 141 2.47 17.93 5.00
N VAL A 142 3.75 17.56 5.12
CA VAL A 142 4.20 16.16 5.24
C VAL A 142 4.83 15.94 6.60
N ASN A 143 4.30 14.97 7.34
CA ASN A 143 4.79 14.57 8.64
C ASN A 143 5.35 13.14 8.58
N VAL A 144 6.68 13.01 8.57
CA VAL A 144 7.40 11.73 8.69
C VAL A 144 7.89 11.58 10.12
N TYR A 145 7.66 10.44 10.75
CA TYR A 145 8.09 10.23 12.13
C TYR A 145 8.34 8.76 12.45
N LEU A 146 9.21 8.52 13.42
CA LEU A 146 9.38 7.23 14.10
C LEU A 146 8.31 7.11 15.19
N GLN A 147 7.57 6.01 15.26
CA GLN A 147 6.56 5.79 16.30
C GLN A 147 7.17 5.89 17.70
N SER A 148 8.37 5.32 17.90
CA SER A 148 9.06 5.32 19.19
C SER A 148 9.44 6.70 19.72
N GLN A 149 9.53 7.71 18.86
CA GLN A 149 9.95 9.07 19.20
C GLN A 149 8.80 10.07 19.23
N ASN A 150 7.58 9.66 18.84
CA ASN A 150 6.43 10.54 18.78
C ASN A 150 5.61 10.47 20.07
N LYS A 151 5.80 11.45 20.95
CA LYS A 151 5.10 11.52 22.24
C LYS A 151 3.58 11.64 22.08
N SER A 152 3.11 12.50 21.18
CA SER A 152 1.67 12.70 20.93
C SER A 152 1.00 11.41 20.44
N LEU A 153 1.70 10.61 19.61
CA LEU A 153 1.26 9.29 19.20
C LEU A 153 1.10 8.35 20.39
N LEU A 154 2.11 8.27 21.28
CA LEU A 154 2.08 7.36 22.44
C LEU A 154 0.98 7.76 23.43
N ASP A 155 0.79 9.05 23.68
CA ASP A 155 -0.30 9.57 24.50
C ASP A 155 -1.67 9.20 23.88
N LEU A 156 -1.81 9.32 22.56
CA LEU A 156 -3.03 8.94 21.84
C LEU A 156 -3.27 7.43 21.85
N ALA A 157 -2.22 6.62 21.67
CA ALA A 157 -2.33 5.16 21.75
C ALA A 157 -2.79 4.70 23.14
N PHE A 158 -2.32 5.36 24.20
CA PHE A 158 -2.79 5.09 25.57
C PHE A 158 -4.28 5.45 25.74
N LYS A 159 -4.71 6.60 25.21
CA LYS A 159 -6.15 6.97 25.22
C LYS A 159 -6.98 5.97 24.42
N ALA A 160 -6.54 5.56 23.23
CA ALA A 160 -7.20 4.56 22.40
C ALA A 160 -7.35 3.21 23.13
N SER A 161 -6.34 2.82 23.93
CA SER A 161 -6.37 1.56 24.69
C SER A 161 -7.50 1.52 25.74
N SER A 162 -7.91 2.67 26.25
CA SER A 162 -9.05 2.77 27.20
C SER A 162 -10.42 2.53 26.56
N LYS A 163 -10.52 2.55 25.22
CA LYS A 163 -11.78 2.41 24.48
C LYS A 163 -11.98 1.00 23.90
N THR A 164 -11.06 0.07 24.18
CA THR A 164 -11.15 -1.35 23.77
C THR A 164 -10.74 -2.27 24.91
N ASN A 165 -10.76 -3.57 24.70
CA ASN A 165 -10.32 -4.59 25.67
C ASN A 165 -9.62 -5.77 24.99
N PHE A 166 -8.92 -6.58 25.78
CA PHE A 166 -8.14 -7.71 25.25
C PHE A 166 -8.99 -8.71 24.48
N ASN A 167 -10.22 -8.99 24.91
CA ASN A 167 -11.08 -9.96 24.20
C ASN A 167 -11.46 -9.46 22.80
N GLN A 168 -11.70 -8.17 22.63
CA GLN A 168 -11.95 -7.55 21.33
C GLN A 168 -10.71 -7.66 20.43
N LEU A 169 -9.53 -7.29 20.92
CA LEU A 169 -8.27 -7.43 20.19
C LEU A 169 -7.98 -8.91 19.84
N ARG A 170 -8.19 -9.81 20.78
CA ARG A 170 -8.04 -11.25 20.54
C ARG A 170 -8.96 -11.76 19.44
N ALA A 171 -10.21 -11.29 19.41
CA ALA A 171 -11.18 -11.70 18.37
C ALA A 171 -10.79 -11.19 16.97
N ILE A 172 -10.13 -10.02 16.90
CA ILE A 172 -9.71 -9.40 15.63
C ILE A 172 -8.40 -10.02 15.13
N TYR A 173 -7.39 -10.19 16.01
CA TYR A 173 -6.02 -10.52 15.66
C TYR A 173 -5.58 -11.95 16.01
N GLY A 174 -6.45 -12.75 16.63
CA GLY A 174 -6.11 -14.11 17.02
C GLY A 174 -5.10 -14.22 18.18
N PHE A 175 -4.93 -13.17 18.98
CA PHE A 175 -3.98 -13.19 20.10
C PHE A 175 -4.27 -14.32 21.09
N THR A 176 -3.21 -14.91 21.61
CA THR A 176 -3.27 -15.98 22.60
C THR A 176 -2.77 -15.49 23.97
N PRO A 177 -2.99 -16.23 25.07
CA PRO A 177 -2.43 -15.86 26.37
C PRO A 177 -0.89 -15.77 26.40
N SER A 178 -0.20 -16.38 25.43
CA SER A 178 1.27 -16.32 25.29
C SER A 178 1.75 -15.16 24.43
N THR A 179 0.85 -14.40 23.78
CA THR A 179 1.23 -13.22 22.98
C THR A 179 1.83 -12.16 23.89
N ASN A 180 3.02 -11.64 23.56
CA ASN A 180 3.68 -10.62 24.36
C ASN A 180 2.86 -9.30 24.35
N ILE A 181 2.96 -8.52 25.43
CA ILE A 181 2.15 -7.31 25.61
C ILE A 181 2.47 -6.24 24.56
N ALA A 182 3.72 -6.11 24.12
CA ALA A 182 4.10 -5.16 23.08
C ALA A 182 3.38 -5.47 21.76
N HIS A 183 3.26 -6.76 21.40
CA HIS A 183 2.53 -7.18 20.21
C HIS A 183 1.02 -6.92 20.35
N VAL A 184 0.45 -7.04 21.55
CA VAL A 184 -0.96 -6.68 21.82
C VAL A 184 -1.18 -5.18 21.70
N GLN A 185 -0.18 -4.34 22.03
CA GLN A 185 -0.25 -2.89 21.89
C GLN A 185 -0.07 -2.39 20.46
N ALA A 186 0.63 -3.09 19.58
CA ALA A 186 0.93 -2.64 18.22
C ALA A 186 -0.32 -2.18 17.43
N PRO A 187 -1.46 -2.89 17.43
CA PRO A 187 -2.69 -2.41 16.80
C PRO A 187 -3.21 -1.08 17.35
N LEU A 188 -2.98 -0.80 18.63
CA LEU A 188 -3.45 0.45 19.26
C LEU A 188 -2.53 1.63 18.89
N VAL A 189 -1.24 1.37 18.69
CA VAL A 189 -0.31 2.35 18.13
C VAL A 189 -0.72 2.66 16.68
N GLN A 190 -1.06 1.65 15.87
CA GLN A 190 -1.54 1.86 14.50
C GLN A 190 -2.88 2.63 14.48
N VAL A 191 -3.81 2.36 15.40
CA VAL A 191 -5.02 3.18 15.57
C VAL A 191 -4.65 4.65 15.83
N ALA A 192 -3.67 4.88 16.71
CA ALA A 192 -3.20 6.22 17.02
C ALA A 192 -2.53 6.89 15.81
N ASP A 193 -1.72 6.17 15.00
CA ASP A 193 -1.17 6.69 13.74
C ASP A 193 -2.25 7.24 12.81
N ILE A 194 -3.33 6.47 12.64
CA ILE A 194 -4.44 6.84 11.75
C ILE A 194 -5.20 8.07 12.30
N LEU A 195 -5.32 8.20 13.60
CA LEU A 195 -6.03 9.31 14.24
C LEU A 195 -5.14 10.52 14.53
N LEU A 196 -3.82 10.38 14.49
CA LEU A 196 -2.86 11.45 14.82
C LEU A 196 -3.08 12.76 14.04
N PRO A 197 -3.38 12.76 12.72
CA PRO A 197 -3.63 13.99 11.99
C PRO A 197 -4.83 14.81 12.49
N GLN A 198 -5.65 14.25 13.38
CA GLN A 198 -6.85 14.88 13.88
C GLN A 198 -6.66 15.60 15.23
N ILE A 199 -5.47 15.50 15.86
CA ILE A 199 -5.23 16.22 17.12
C ILE A 199 -4.95 17.71 16.87
N GLU A 200 -5.06 18.52 17.91
CA GLU A 200 -4.90 19.98 17.83
C GLU A 200 -3.54 20.41 17.27
N GLU A 201 -2.48 19.67 17.57
CA GLU A 201 -1.11 19.88 17.06
C GLU A 201 -1.05 19.94 15.53
N PHE A 202 -1.93 19.20 14.83
CA PHE A 202 -2.04 19.18 13.37
C PHE A 202 -3.26 19.95 12.83
N GLY A 203 -3.79 20.91 13.61
CA GLY A 203 -4.89 21.78 13.21
C GLY A 203 -6.27 21.24 13.53
N GLY A 204 -6.37 20.23 14.40
CA GLY A 204 -7.63 19.70 14.92
C GLY A 204 -8.33 18.70 14.00
N PRO A 205 -9.58 18.30 14.36
CA PRO A 205 -10.27 17.23 13.67
C PRO A 205 -10.44 17.49 12.18
N LYS A 206 -10.00 16.55 11.38
CA LYS A 206 -10.13 16.52 9.91
C LYS A 206 -10.37 15.10 9.42
N LYS A 207 -10.99 14.96 8.25
CA LYS A 207 -11.20 13.65 7.66
C LYS A 207 -9.85 13.06 7.23
N VAL A 208 -9.65 11.78 7.56
CA VAL A 208 -8.45 11.01 7.21
C VAL A 208 -8.83 9.93 6.22
N VAL A 209 -7.99 9.66 5.23
CA VAL A 209 -8.09 8.47 4.36
C VAL A 209 -6.84 7.61 4.48
N VAL A 210 -7.04 6.29 4.45
CA VAL A 210 -5.96 5.28 4.57
C VAL A 210 -5.96 4.41 3.33
N PRO A 211 -5.01 4.59 2.40
CA PRO A 211 -4.84 3.72 1.23
C PRO A 211 -4.08 2.45 1.64
N VAL A 212 -4.76 1.30 1.64
CA VAL A 212 -4.24 0.03 2.15
C VAL A 212 -4.63 -1.18 1.31
N GLY A 213 -3.96 -2.30 1.54
CA GLY A 213 -4.44 -3.61 1.11
C GLY A 213 -5.68 -4.03 1.91
N ILE A 214 -6.48 -4.92 1.34
CA ILE A 214 -7.72 -5.38 1.98
C ILE A 214 -7.47 -6.12 3.30
N ASP A 215 -6.29 -6.72 3.47
CA ASP A 215 -5.87 -7.37 4.71
C ASP A 215 -5.79 -6.42 5.92
N GLN A 216 -5.72 -5.11 5.66
CA GLN A 216 -5.71 -4.08 6.69
C GLN A 216 -7.13 -3.63 7.13
N ASP A 217 -8.21 -4.15 6.53
CA ASP A 217 -9.59 -3.79 6.93
C ASP A 217 -9.90 -4.02 8.42
N PRO A 218 -9.40 -5.07 9.09
CA PRO A 218 -9.59 -5.22 10.54
C PRO A 218 -9.07 -4.04 11.37
N HIS A 219 -7.90 -3.48 10.98
CA HIS A 219 -7.34 -2.27 11.63
C HIS A 219 -8.21 -1.04 11.36
N ILE A 220 -8.68 -0.87 10.12
CA ILE A 220 -9.58 0.25 9.77
C ILE A 220 -10.86 0.20 10.59
N ARG A 221 -11.49 -0.97 10.72
CA ARG A 221 -12.72 -1.13 11.53
C ARG A 221 -12.49 -0.86 13.00
N LEU A 222 -11.39 -1.37 13.57
CA LEU A 222 -11.02 -1.08 14.97
C LEU A 222 -10.82 0.43 15.16
N THR A 223 -10.10 1.09 14.24
CA THR A 223 -9.86 2.54 14.33
C THR A 223 -11.17 3.33 14.25
N ARG A 224 -12.08 2.95 13.37
CA ARG A 224 -13.40 3.59 13.24
C ARG A 224 -14.23 3.47 14.52
N ASP A 225 -14.26 2.28 15.13
CA ASP A 225 -14.95 2.04 16.42
C ASP A 225 -14.34 2.91 17.54
N ILE A 226 -13.02 2.98 17.64
CA ILE A 226 -12.33 3.80 18.65
C ILE A 226 -12.53 5.31 18.38
N ALA A 227 -12.47 5.75 17.10
CA ALA A 227 -12.74 7.15 16.75
C ALA A 227 -14.14 7.59 17.18
N GLN A 228 -15.18 6.75 16.97
CA GLN A 228 -16.53 7.02 17.43
C GLN A 228 -16.62 7.19 18.96
N LYS A 229 -15.93 6.31 19.71
CA LYS A 229 -15.88 6.35 21.18
C LYS A 229 -15.09 7.55 21.73
N LEU A 230 -14.20 8.13 20.93
CA LEU A 230 -13.41 9.32 21.26
C LEU A 230 -14.01 10.62 20.69
N HIS A 231 -15.11 10.52 19.95
CA HIS A 231 -15.73 11.68 19.30
C HIS A 231 -16.17 12.76 20.30
N GLU A 232 -16.85 12.36 21.39
CA GLU A 232 -17.32 13.30 22.41
C GLU A 232 -16.15 13.99 23.14
N ASP A 233 -15.05 13.25 23.38
CA ASP A 233 -13.92 13.75 24.14
C ASP A 233 -12.94 14.59 23.28
N LEU A 234 -12.73 14.21 22.02
CA LEU A 234 -11.66 14.73 21.15
C LEU A 234 -12.17 15.24 19.79
N GLY A 235 -13.45 15.12 19.49
CA GLY A 235 -14.02 15.53 18.20
C GLY A 235 -13.63 14.65 17.03
N PHE A 236 -13.02 13.48 17.23
CA PHE A 236 -12.49 12.66 16.16
C PHE A 236 -13.58 12.22 15.19
N LEU A 237 -13.23 12.27 13.89
CA LEU A 237 -14.03 11.77 12.77
C LEU A 237 -13.58 10.35 12.41
N THR A 238 -14.53 9.52 11.97
CA THR A 238 -14.20 8.19 11.47
C THR A 238 -13.33 8.26 10.21
N PRO A 239 -12.21 7.53 10.14
CA PRO A 239 -11.36 7.51 8.95
C PRO A 239 -12.05 6.82 7.78
N ALA A 240 -11.82 7.36 6.59
CA ALA A 240 -12.09 6.70 5.31
C ALA A 240 -10.94 5.77 4.93
N SER A 241 -11.17 4.89 3.96
CA SER A 241 -10.12 4.05 3.39
C SER A 241 -10.34 3.80 1.91
N THR A 242 -9.26 3.50 1.18
CA THR A 242 -9.30 2.88 -0.14
C THR A 242 -8.54 1.56 -0.11
N TYR A 243 -9.05 0.57 -0.84
CA TYR A 243 -8.49 -0.78 -0.86
C TYR A 243 -7.95 -1.12 -2.23
N HIS A 244 -6.68 -1.52 -2.28
CA HIS A 244 -6.02 -1.94 -3.49
C HIS A 244 -5.74 -3.45 -3.48
N ARG A 245 -5.66 -4.02 -4.70
CA ARG A 245 -5.22 -5.40 -4.92
C ARG A 245 -3.73 -5.52 -4.65
N PHE A 246 -3.30 -6.68 -4.22
CA PHE A 246 -1.87 -6.98 -4.11
C PHE A 246 -1.26 -7.23 -5.49
N LEU A 247 0.00 -6.89 -5.65
CA LEU A 247 0.77 -7.30 -6.81
C LEU A 247 1.16 -8.78 -6.66
N THR A 248 0.91 -9.54 -7.73
CA THR A 248 1.31 -10.95 -7.80
C THR A 248 2.84 -11.06 -7.88
N GLY A 249 3.42 -11.94 -7.10
CA GLY A 249 4.84 -12.25 -7.15
C GLY A 249 5.24 -13.00 -8.42
N LEU A 250 6.52 -12.99 -8.73
CA LEU A 250 7.08 -13.55 -9.97
C LEU A 250 6.72 -15.01 -10.21
N THR A 251 6.46 -15.77 -9.15
CA THR A 251 6.08 -17.20 -9.19
C THR A 251 4.57 -17.44 -9.25
N GLY A 252 3.76 -16.38 -9.15
CA GLY A 252 2.29 -16.45 -9.18
C GLY A 252 1.60 -16.35 -7.82
N ASP A 253 2.33 -16.32 -6.70
CA ASP A 253 1.82 -16.06 -5.36
C ASP A 253 1.89 -14.56 -5.02
N LYS A 254 1.40 -14.14 -3.84
CA LYS A 254 1.57 -12.75 -3.35
C LYS A 254 3.05 -12.37 -3.32
N MET A 255 3.41 -11.21 -3.86
CA MET A 255 4.76 -10.65 -3.73
C MET A 255 5.06 -10.33 -2.25
N SER A 256 6.24 -10.71 -1.77
CA SER A 256 6.59 -10.55 -0.37
C SER A 256 8.08 -10.26 -0.17
N SER A 257 8.39 -9.28 0.69
CA SER A 257 9.77 -8.96 1.09
C SER A 257 10.50 -10.11 1.76
N SER A 258 9.78 -11.06 2.37
CA SER A 258 10.38 -12.24 3.03
C SER A 258 10.68 -13.39 2.08
N LYS A 259 10.25 -13.31 0.80
CA LYS A 259 10.44 -14.36 -0.23
C LYS A 259 11.15 -13.76 -1.45
N PRO A 260 12.50 -13.65 -1.45
CA PRO A 260 13.27 -12.96 -2.50
C PRO A 260 13.00 -13.45 -3.93
N ALA A 261 12.72 -14.74 -4.09
CA ALA A 261 12.40 -15.32 -5.41
C ALA A 261 11.07 -14.82 -6.00
N THR A 262 10.18 -14.24 -5.19
CA THR A 262 8.88 -13.74 -5.62
C THR A 262 8.87 -12.24 -5.91
N ALA A 263 9.96 -11.51 -5.59
CA ALA A 263 9.97 -10.06 -5.59
C ALA A 263 11.11 -9.45 -6.41
N ILE A 264 10.84 -8.30 -7.00
CA ILE A 264 11.85 -7.38 -7.53
C ILE A 264 11.98 -6.26 -6.51
N TYR A 265 13.15 -6.16 -5.87
CA TYR A 265 13.43 -5.09 -4.93
C TYR A 265 13.86 -3.82 -5.65
N LEU A 266 13.51 -2.67 -5.09
CA LEU A 266 13.87 -1.37 -5.66
C LEU A 266 15.39 -1.09 -5.59
N ASN A 267 16.10 -1.84 -4.73
CA ASN A 267 17.56 -1.79 -4.61
C ASN A 267 18.28 -2.95 -5.34
N ASP A 268 17.56 -3.80 -6.08
CA ASP A 268 18.18 -4.84 -6.91
C ASP A 268 19.16 -4.22 -7.92
N GLU A 269 20.20 -4.97 -8.30
CA GLU A 269 21.00 -4.65 -9.47
C GLU A 269 20.13 -4.71 -10.73
N ILE A 270 20.32 -3.75 -11.65
CA ILE A 270 19.49 -3.63 -12.87
C ILE A 270 19.44 -4.96 -13.63
N LYS A 271 20.61 -5.62 -13.82
CA LYS A 271 20.70 -6.92 -14.49
C LYS A 271 19.89 -8.03 -13.78
N ASP A 272 19.80 -7.97 -12.45
CA ASP A 272 19.08 -8.98 -11.68
C ASP A 272 17.56 -8.73 -11.74
N ALA A 273 17.11 -7.48 -11.69
CA ALA A 273 15.72 -7.11 -11.91
C ALA A 273 15.23 -7.53 -13.30
N VAL A 274 16.02 -7.25 -14.36
CA VAL A 274 15.76 -7.67 -15.73
C VAL A 274 15.69 -9.20 -15.86
N LYS A 275 16.62 -9.93 -15.23
CA LYS A 275 16.62 -11.39 -15.18
C LYS A 275 15.37 -11.94 -14.50
N LYS A 276 14.95 -11.34 -13.39
CA LYS A 276 13.72 -11.70 -12.67
C LYS A 276 12.48 -11.51 -13.54
N VAL A 277 12.35 -10.40 -14.28
CA VAL A 277 11.24 -10.18 -15.23
C VAL A 277 11.21 -11.27 -16.31
N LYS A 278 12.36 -11.58 -16.92
CA LYS A 278 12.44 -12.63 -17.96
C LYS A 278 12.07 -14.02 -17.45
N ALA A 279 12.29 -14.30 -16.16
CA ALA A 279 11.93 -15.57 -15.51
C ALA A 279 10.49 -15.60 -14.98
N ALA A 280 9.79 -14.45 -14.88
CA ALA A 280 8.46 -14.36 -14.27
C ALA A 280 7.43 -15.24 -14.97
N LYS A 281 6.45 -15.73 -14.19
CA LYS A 281 5.32 -16.50 -14.69
C LYS A 281 4.47 -15.67 -15.64
N THR A 282 4.00 -16.32 -16.73
CA THR A 282 3.07 -15.71 -17.68
C THR A 282 1.76 -16.50 -17.74
N GLY A 283 0.72 -15.89 -18.30
CA GLY A 283 -0.52 -16.57 -18.67
C GLY A 283 -0.45 -17.25 -20.05
N GLY A 284 0.74 -17.68 -20.48
CA GLY A 284 0.91 -18.40 -21.75
C GLY A 284 0.41 -19.84 -21.69
N ARG A 285 0.14 -20.41 -22.87
CA ARG A 285 -0.24 -21.81 -23.05
C ARG A 285 1.01 -22.70 -23.13
N GLU A 286 0.80 -24.01 -23.12
CA GLU A 286 1.89 -25.00 -23.17
C GLU A 286 2.68 -24.95 -24.49
N SER A 287 2.03 -24.62 -25.61
CA SER A 287 2.64 -24.47 -26.90
C SER A 287 2.31 -23.16 -27.60
N LEU A 288 3.19 -22.74 -28.54
CA LEU A 288 2.95 -21.55 -29.36
C LEU A 288 1.68 -21.70 -30.22
N LYS A 289 1.41 -22.90 -30.74
CA LYS A 289 0.22 -23.17 -31.53
C LYS A 289 -1.05 -23.00 -30.70
N GLU A 290 -1.06 -23.57 -29.51
CA GLU A 290 -2.18 -23.40 -28.57
C GLU A 290 -2.37 -21.93 -28.14
N GLN A 291 -1.28 -21.19 -27.91
CA GLN A 291 -1.33 -19.76 -27.64
C GLN A 291 -1.97 -18.98 -28.81
N GLN A 292 -1.65 -19.33 -30.06
CA GLN A 292 -2.23 -18.68 -31.25
C GLN A 292 -3.71 -19.03 -31.46
N GLU A 293 -4.12 -20.25 -31.10
CA GLU A 293 -5.51 -20.72 -31.28
C GLU A 293 -6.44 -20.28 -30.16
N LEU A 294 -5.99 -20.29 -28.90
CA LEU A 294 -6.82 -20.07 -27.70
C LEU A 294 -6.56 -18.72 -27.01
N GLY A 295 -5.49 -18.03 -27.40
CA GLY A 295 -5.03 -16.83 -26.71
C GLY A 295 -4.41 -17.11 -25.34
N GLY A 296 -3.83 -16.08 -24.73
CA GLY A 296 -3.26 -16.13 -23.39
C GLY A 296 -4.29 -15.89 -22.29
N GLU A 297 -3.96 -16.34 -21.06
CA GLU A 297 -4.73 -16.10 -19.85
C GLU A 297 -4.21 -14.83 -19.14
N VAL A 298 -4.65 -13.66 -19.62
CA VAL A 298 -4.17 -12.33 -19.16
C VAL A 298 -4.30 -12.19 -17.64
N ASP A 299 -5.40 -12.66 -17.05
CA ASP A 299 -5.70 -12.52 -15.61
C ASP A 299 -4.78 -13.37 -14.71
N LYS A 300 -3.99 -14.29 -15.30
CA LYS A 300 -2.98 -15.11 -14.61
C LYS A 300 -1.55 -14.66 -14.92
N CYS A 301 -1.39 -13.56 -15.68
CA CYS A 301 -0.10 -13.14 -16.23
C CYS A 301 0.56 -12.07 -15.36
N VAL A 302 1.62 -12.43 -14.65
CA VAL A 302 2.42 -11.51 -13.83
C VAL A 302 3.04 -10.38 -14.67
N ILE A 303 3.43 -10.68 -15.91
CA ILE A 303 3.99 -9.68 -16.82
C ILE A 303 2.95 -8.63 -17.21
N TYR A 304 1.73 -9.04 -17.56
CA TYR A 304 0.65 -8.10 -17.86
C TYR A 304 0.29 -7.25 -16.62
N GLU A 305 0.27 -7.86 -15.44
CA GLU A 305 0.01 -7.16 -14.18
C GLU A 305 1.07 -6.09 -13.90
N MET A 306 2.36 -6.37 -14.17
CA MET A 306 3.43 -5.36 -14.07
C MET A 306 3.22 -4.19 -15.05
N LEU A 307 2.84 -4.46 -16.29
CA LEU A 307 2.52 -3.43 -17.28
C LEU A 307 1.36 -2.57 -16.82
N LEU A 308 0.29 -3.20 -16.35
CA LEU A 308 -0.93 -2.55 -15.85
C LEU A 308 -0.66 -1.66 -14.63
N TYR A 309 0.14 -2.12 -13.67
CA TYR A 309 0.35 -1.39 -12.41
C TYR A 309 1.43 -0.31 -12.55
N HIS A 310 2.50 -0.55 -13.33
CA HIS A 310 3.71 0.23 -13.19
C HIS A 310 4.23 0.90 -14.48
N PHE A 311 4.06 0.27 -15.65
CA PHE A 311 4.86 0.64 -16.82
C PHE A 311 4.08 1.28 -17.96
N ILE A 312 2.82 0.91 -18.17
CA ILE A 312 2.03 1.49 -19.24
C ILE A 312 1.08 2.54 -18.67
N ASP A 313 1.26 3.80 -19.05
CA ASP A 313 0.42 4.90 -18.59
C ASP A 313 -0.82 5.07 -19.45
N ASP A 314 -0.71 4.80 -20.75
CA ASP A 314 -1.79 4.90 -21.71
C ASP A 314 -2.73 3.70 -21.65
N ASP A 315 -4.03 3.97 -21.45
CA ASP A 315 -5.04 2.92 -21.30
C ASP A 315 -5.37 2.24 -22.64
N GLU A 316 -5.24 2.95 -23.78
CA GLU A 316 -5.48 2.39 -25.14
C GLU A 316 -4.34 1.42 -25.49
N GLU A 317 -3.09 1.79 -25.19
CA GLU A 317 -1.93 0.92 -25.35
C GLU A 317 -2.05 -0.34 -24.50
N LEU A 318 -2.47 -0.20 -23.23
CA LEU A 318 -2.66 -1.33 -22.32
C LEU A 318 -3.76 -2.27 -22.81
N GLU A 319 -4.89 -1.74 -23.29
CA GLU A 319 -5.99 -2.55 -23.84
C GLU A 319 -5.58 -3.23 -25.15
N LYS A 320 -4.75 -2.59 -25.97
CA LYS A 320 -4.16 -3.24 -27.16
C LYS A 320 -3.31 -4.44 -26.77
N ILE A 321 -2.42 -4.30 -25.78
CA ILE A 321 -1.61 -5.42 -25.27
C ILE A 321 -2.50 -6.56 -24.77
N ARG A 322 -3.57 -6.22 -24.05
CA ARG A 322 -4.54 -7.19 -23.55
C ARG A 322 -5.24 -7.94 -24.67
N THR A 323 -5.76 -7.21 -25.62
CA THR A 323 -6.47 -7.77 -26.79
C THR A 323 -5.56 -8.64 -27.63
N ASP A 324 -4.34 -8.18 -27.95
CA ASP A 324 -3.34 -8.95 -28.71
C ASP A 324 -2.94 -10.26 -27.99
N CYS A 325 -2.85 -10.24 -26.66
CA CYS A 325 -2.59 -11.42 -25.86
C CYS A 325 -3.78 -12.41 -25.89
N LEU A 326 -5.01 -11.92 -25.69
CA LEU A 326 -6.24 -12.74 -25.71
C LEU A 326 -6.50 -13.36 -27.09
N ASN A 327 -6.11 -12.69 -28.17
CA ASN A 327 -6.25 -13.16 -29.55
C ASN A 327 -5.08 -14.04 -30.00
N GLY A 328 -4.07 -14.27 -29.14
CA GLY A 328 -2.90 -15.10 -29.47
C GLY A 328 -1.91 -14.45 -30.44
N THR A 329 -2.08 -13.17 -30.79
CA THR A 329 -1.18 -12.44 -31.70
C THR A 329 0.09 -11.95 -31.02
N LEU A 330 0.03 -11.67 -29.69
CA LEU A 330 1.18 -11.30 -28.87
C LEU A 330 1.80 -12.53 -28.19
N ARG A 331 3.06 -12.82 -28.50
CA ARG A 331 3.80 -13.91 -27.84
C ARG A 331 4.29 -13.49 -26.46
N CYS A 332 4.23 -14.40 -25.50
CA CYS A 332 4.73 -14.15 -24.13
C CYS A 332 6.21 -13.75 -24.09
N GLY A 333 7.04 -14.31 -25.00
CA GLY A 333 8.45 -13.96 -25.13
C GLY A 333 8.66 -12.49 -25.49
N ASP A 334 7.91 -11.98 -26.47
CA ASP A 334 8.01 -10.59 -26.93
C ASP A 334 7.52 -9.63 -25.84
N CYS A 335 6.40 -9.97 -25.17
CA CYS A 335 5.88 -9.22 -24.04
C CYS A 335 6.90 -9.14 -22.88
N LYS A 336 7.58 -10.25 -22.54
CA LYS A 336 8.65 -10.28 -21.54
C LYS A 336 9.85 -9.41 -21.92
N VAL A 337 10.28 -9.44 -23.18
CA VAL A 337 11.40 -8.62 -23.67
C VAL A 337 11.07 -7.14 -23.48
N ARG A 338 9.89 -6.71 -23.92
CA ARG A 338 9.41 -5.34 -23.74
C ARG A 338 9.34 -4.95 -22.27
N THR A 339 8.74 -5.79 -21.42
CA THR A 339 8.62 -5.50 -19.98
C THR A 339 10.00 -5.44 -19.30
N ALA A 340 10.94 -6.26 -19.74
CA ALA A 340 12.31 -6.25 -19.26
C ALA A 340 13.06 -4.94 -19.63
N GLN A 341 12.82 -4.38 -20.82
CA GLN A 341 13.35 -3.07 -21.22
C GLN A 341 12.78 -1.95 -20.35
N LEU A 342 11.45 -1.92 -20.16
CA LEU A 342 10.80 -0.95 -19.28
C LEU A 342 11.29 -1.05 -17.83
N MET A 343 11.56 -2.25 -17.35
CA MET A 343 12.16 -2.48 -16.03
C MET A 343 13.59 -1.93 -15.96
N GLU A 344 14.39 -2.15 -16.99
CA GLU A 344 15.77 -1.65 -17.08
C GLU A 344 15.81 -0.13 -17.02
N GLU A 345 14.98 0.54 -17.82
CA GLU A 345 14.84 1.99 -17.86
C GLU A 345 14.36 2.54 -16.50
N PHE A 346 13.34 1.93 -15.90
CA PHE A 346 12.83 2.31 -14.59
C PHE A 346 13.89 2.18 -13.49
N MET A 347 14.61 1.06 -13.45
CA MET A 347 15.63 0.83 -12.42
C MET A 347 16.83 1.75 -12.58
N ALA A 348 17.20 2.11 -13.82
CA ALA A 348 18.28 3.05 -14.09
C ALA A 348 17.92 4.46 -13.59
N ASP A 349 16.73 4.97 -13.93
CA ASP A 349 16.22 6.26 -13.45
C ASP A 349 16.08 6.28 -11.91
N LEU A 350 15.56 5.20 -11.34
CA LEU A 350 15.41 5.09 -9.89
C LEU A 350 16.76 5.15 -9.17
N LYS A 351 17.77 4.41 -9.64
CA LYS A 351 19.12 4.40 -9.02
C LYS A 351 19.80 5.75 -9.08
N GLU A 352 19.63 6.49 -10.18
CA GLU A 352 20.14 7.85 -10.29
C GLU A 352 19.52 8.78 -9.23
N LYS A 353 18.20 8.72 -9.08
CA LYS A 353 17.45 9.53 -8.10
C LYS A 353 17.72 9.13 -6.64
N GLN A 354 17.99 7.85 -6.36
CA GLN A 354 18.30 7.36 -5.03
C GLN A 354 19.56 8.02 -4.42
N VAL A 355 20.49 8.53 -5.24
CA VAL A 355 21.73 9.15 -4.73
C VAL A 355 21.39 10.43 -3.95
N GLU A 356 20.64 11.34 -4.54
CA GLU A 356 20.20 12.59 -3.91
C GLU A 356 19.16 12.31 -2.82
N ALA A 357 18.19 11.44 -3.12
CA ALA A 357 17.12 11.06 -2.19
C ALA A 357 17.64 10.53 -0.84
N ARG A 358 18.78 9.81 -0.84
CA ARG A 358 19.39 9.28 0.38
C ARG A 358 19.92 10.39 1.30
N GLU A 359 20.48 11.45 0.73
CA GLU A 359 20.96 12.58 1.53
C GLU A 359 19.78 13.33 2.18
N ILE A 360 18.70 13.53 1.45
CA ILE A 360 17.47 14.11 2.01
C ILE A 360 16.88 13.20 3.10
N ALA A 361 16.78 11.90 2.84
CA ALA A 361 16.20 10.93 3.78
C ALA A 361 16.87 10.94 5.17
N LYS A 362 18.19 11.15 5.21
CA LYS A 362 18.98 11.23 6.47
C LYS A 362 18.57 12.41 7.36
N THR A 363 17.99 13.44 6.78
CA THR A 363 17.63 14.68 7.52
C THR A 363 16.22 14.62 8.11
N LEU A 364 15.38 13.64 7.69
CA LEU A 364 13.98 13.60 8.04
C LEU A 364 13.68 12.93 9.40
N ILE A 365 14.54 12.00 9.86
CA ILE A 365 14.33 11.23 11.10
C ILE A 365 15.62 11.01 11.87
#